data_064a3e4cac84ff2b94ba728cb1f8c948
#
_entry.id   064a3e4cac84ff2b94ba728cb1f8c948
#
_cell.length_a   1.000
_cell.length_b   1.000
_cell.length_c   1.000
_cell.angle_alpha   90.00
_cell.angle_beta   90.00
_cell.angle_gamma   90.00
#
_symmetry.space_group_name_H-M   'P 1'
#
loop_
_entity.id
_entity.type
_entity.pdbx_description
1 polymer ?
#
loop_
_entity_poly.entity_id
_entity_poly.type
_entity_poly.pdbx_seq_one_letter_code
_entity_poly.pdbx_strand_id
1 'polypeptide(L)'
;MRQESMKKAFSNRRMEGLSAQAVCLALRGVALRGVVLRGAVLSGVVPVGLALLGLALLGAVPLRAQISLATVVDLAQQNSSSVKLAEADTRKARAILTEMNDVYIPNLDIGSSIGPPTIGFPAGQPSIANATMSSLVFSFSQGFYIKAARAAYKAASLALKDAREQTALDASTTYIELDTVERERDEASQQQTDANRLEEIEQARAEAGVDSHSDLLQSRLTLAELHLKQLHLASRAAVLRAELASMTGLPVASIHPLHSSIPAIPAVTGQATGQATETPGLAAANASAQSRLMQAKGDAQVNHRPLITFGAQYNRDSNSLNNYSTYYQHFKADNFSIGVTIQIPIFDLIHRDKARESAADALRTRVEAEQASRQNDLQIATLDASLGELSALTDIAQLKQEIAHEQLKEVQSELQYGNGSSADPGASPQVTPKALQLALIDEQSKAMDAAESEFDLCKARLSLLRALGHMEDWLKTLGPATLVGQPTGQPTATAIPSPAP
;
A
#
# COMPACT_ATOMS: atom_id res chain seq x y z
N MET A 1 -0.26 42.90 -31.63
CA MET A 1 -0.15 43.95 -30.60
C MET A 1 -1.49 44.20 -29.91
N ARG A 2 -2.09 43.22 -29.25
CA ARG A 2 -3.34 43.38 -28.43
C ARG A 2 -3.60 42.20 -27.48
N GLN A 3 -2.58 41.50 -27.03
CA GLN A 3 -2.70 40.40 -26.07
C GLN A 3 -1.80 40.49 -24.82
N GLU A 4 -1.04 41.58 -24.67
CA GLU A 4 -0.17 41.77 -23.50
C GLU A 4 -0.74 42.66 -22.40
N SER A 5 -1.92 43.29 -22.62
CA SER A 5 -2.52 44.24 -21.66
C SER A 5 -3.45 43.59 -20.63
N MET A 6 -3.73 42.30 -20.67
CA MET A 6 -4.66 41.60 -19.73
C MET A 6 -3.97 40.79 -18.65
N LYS A 7 -2.67 40.65 -18.63
CA LYS A 7 -1.92 39.89 -17.61
C LYS A 7 -1.34 40.74 -16.47
N LYS A 8 -1.54 42.06 -16.45
CA LYS A 8 -1.04 42.94 -15.37
C LYS A 8 -2.07 43.45 -14.37
N ALA A 9 -3.32 43.05 -14.44
CA ALA A 9 -4.39 43.53 -13.55
C ALA A 9 -4.79 42.55 -12.42
N PHE A 10 -4.13 41.42 -12.24
CA PHE A 10 -4.47 40.41 -11.19
C PHE A 10 -3.34 40.16 -10.18
N SER A 11 -2.39 41.02 -10.06
CA SER A 11 -1.33 40.92 -9.04
C SER A 11 -1.30 42.21 -8.22
N ASN A 12 -2.22 42.41 -7.29
CA ASN A 12 -2.06 43.15 -6.04
C ASN A 12 -3.41 43.31 -5.32
N ARG A 13 -3.82 42.32 -4.57
CA ARG A 13 -4.58 42.53 -3.33
C ARG A 13 -4.06 41.56 -2.28
N ARG A 14 -3.09 42.03 -1.52
CA ARG A 14 -2.83 41.57 -0.15
C ARG A 14 -4.15 41.62 0.61
N MET A 15 -4.57 40.50 1.13
CA MET A 15 -5.46 40.44 2.29
C MET A 15 -4.60 40.14 3.51
N GLU A 16 -4.25 41.22 4.18
CA GLU A 16 -3.74 41.19 5.55
C GLU A 16 -4.81 40.70 6.52
N GLY A 17 -4.45 39.81 7.42
CA GLY A 17 -4.85 39.86 8.81
C GLY A 17 -6.32 39.57 9.12
N LEU A 18 -6.71 38.32 9.28
CA LEU A 18 -7.71 37.94 10.28
C LEU A 18 -7.08 36.86 11.17
N SER A 19 -6.75 37.35 12.33
CA SER A 19 -5.99 36.79 13.40
C SER A 19 -6.52 35.43 13.89
N ALA A 20 -5.60 34.53 14.16
CA ALA A 20 -5.73 33.25 14.86
C ALA A 20 -6.15 33.41 16.36
N GLN A 21 -7.03 34.36 16.70
CA GLN A 21 -7.50 34.60 18.06
C GLN A 21 -8.96 34.21 18.31
N ALA A 22 -9.72 33.76 17.32
CA ALA A 22 -11.13 33.41 17.48
C ALA A 22 -11.40 31.91 17.81
N VAL A 23 -10.40 31.05 17.82
CA VAL A 23 -10.56 29.60 18.09
C VAL A 23 -10.19 29.23 19.53
N CYS A 24 -9.56 30.13 20.29
CA CYS A 24 -9.17 29.84 21.69
C CYS A 24 -10.17 30.24 22.77
N LEU A 25 -11.35 30.76 22.42
CA LEU A 25 -12.33 31.27 23.39
C LEU A 25 -13.58 30.40 23.59
N ALA A 26 -13.66 29.24 22.91
CA ALA A 26 -14.80 28.33 23.04
C ALA A 26 -14.57 27.12 23.97
N LEU A 27 -13.43 27.03 24.65
CA LEU A 27 -13.09 25.89 25.54
C LEU A 27 -12.84 26.30 27.01
N ARG A 28 -13.34 27.48 27.44
CA ARG A 28 -13.33 27.89 28.84
C ARG A 28 -14.73 28.13 29.35
N GLY A 29 -15.51 27.10 29.56
CA GLY A 29 -16.88 27.26 30.10
C GLY A 29 -17.53 25.98 30.58
N VAL A 30 -16.78 25.05 31.21
CA VAL A 30 -17.36 24.01 32.05
C VAL A 30 -16.86 24.22 33.47
N ALA A 31 -17.61 24.96 34.23
CA ALA A 31 -17.35 25.22 35.63
C ALA A 31 -17.48 23.95 36.46
N LEU A 32 -16.45 23.70 37.25
CA LEU A 32 -16.48 22.83 38.43
C LEU A 32 -17.65 23.23 39.36
N ARG A 33 -18.64 22.36 39.50
CA ARG A 33 -19.52 22.35 40.67
C ARG A 33 -18.90 21.40 41.69
N GLY A 34 -18.47 22.00 42.77
CA GLY A 34 -17.87 21.32 43.90
C GLY A 34 -18.85 20.36 44.59
N VAL A 35 -18.31 19.18 44.87
CA VAL A 35 -18.84 18.29 45.92
C VAL A 35 -17.83 18.32 47.06
N VAL A 36 -18.21 19.00 48.12
CA VAL A 36 -17.56 18.96 49.43
C VAL A 36 -17.90 17.62 50.05
N LEU A 37 -16.93 16.72 50.14
CA LEU A 37 -16.98 15.54 51.01
C LEU A 37 -16.02 15.73 52.16
N ARG A 38 -16.63 15.82 53.33
CA ARG A 38 -16.00 15.92 54.64
C ARG A 38 -15.13 14.71 54.95
N GLY A 39 -14.06 14.99 55.61
CA GLY A 39 -12.98 14.18 56.07
C GLY A 39 -13.28 12.79 56.63
N ALA A 40 -12.40 11.89 56.28
CA ALA A 40 -12.00 10.77 57.13
C ALA A 40 -10.50 10.61 57.02
N VAL A 41 -9.83 10.79 58.13
CA VAL A 41 -8.42 10.55 58.36
C VAL A 41 -8.18 9.04 58.30
N LEU A 42 -7.43 8.59 57.33
CA LEU A 42 -6.76 7.27 57.34
C LEU A 42 -5.33 7.45 56.84
N SER A 43 -4.51 7.80 57.80
CA SER A 43 -3.06 7.75 57.76
C SER A 43 -2.61 6.28 57.69
N GLY A 44 -1.95 5.85 56.60
CA GLY A 44 -1.14 4.64 56.66
C GLY A 44 -0.95 3.77 55.44
N VAL A 45 -1.55 4.03 54.26
CA VAL A 45 -1.47 3.08 53.13
C VAL A 45 -0.89 3.70 51.82
N VAL A 46 -0.55 4.99 51.81
CA VAL A 46 -0.14 5.70 50.59
C VAL A 46 1.32 5.44 50.14
N PRO A 47 2.31 5.08 50.98
CA PRO A 47 3.67 4.93 50.47
C PRO A 47 3.98 3.59 49.76
N VAL A 48 3.16 2.53 49.95
CA VAL A 48 3.43 1.21 49.35
C VAL A 48 2.92 1.13 47.91
N GLY A 49 1.84 1.82 47.60
CA GLY A 49 1.26 1.86 46.24
C GLY A 49 2.13 2.62 45.22
N LEU A 50 2.80 3.71 45.67
CA LEU A 50 3.68 4.49 44.80
C LEU A 50 5.02 3.80 44.56
N ALA A 51 5.52 2.99 45.49
CA ALA A 51 6.71 2.19 45.33
C ALA A 51 6.51 1.01 44.38
N LEU A 52 5.33 0.39 44.37
CA LEU A 52 4.99 -0.67 43.43
C LEU A 52 4.74 -0.14 42.01
N LEU A 53 4.20 1.07 41.86
CA LEU A 53 4.05 1.71 40.55
C LEU A 53 5.41 2.16 39.97
N GLY A 54 6.35 2.60 40.83
CA GLY A 54 7.73 2.93 40.44
C GLY A 54 8.54 1.71 40.01
N LEU A 55 8.33 0.55 40.64
CA LEU A 55 9.01 -0.69 40.32
C LEU A 55 8.49 -1.32 38.99
N ALA A 56 7.23 -1.09 38.65
CA ALA A 56 6.64 -1.52 37.37
C ALA A 56 7.12 -0.69 36.16
N LEU A 57 7.55 0.56 36.40
CA LEU A 57 8.08 1.44 35.34
C LEU A 57 9.59 1.21 35.09
N LEU A 58 10.32 0.61 36.02
CA LEU A 58 11.74 0.29 35.84
C LEU A 58 12.00 -1.05 35.16
N GLY A 59 10.95 -1.87 34.92
CA GLY A 59 11.04 -3.18 34.28
C GLY A 59 10.65 -3.20 32.79
N ALA A 60 10.35 -2.08 32.15
CA ALA A 60 10.17 -2.00 30.71
C ALA A 60 11.55 -1.98 30.01
N VAL A 61 12.28 -3.10 30.10
CA VAL A 61 13.28 -3.43 29.08
C VAL A 61 12.50 -3.39 27.75
N PRO A 62 12.91 -2.62 26.75
CA PRO A 62 12.29 -2.72 25.45
C PRO A 62 12.57 -4.14 24.95
N LEU A 63 11.64 -5.05 25.16
CA LEU A 63 11.61 -6.31 24.41
C LEU A 63 11.58 -5.86 22.95
N ARG A 64 12.66 -6.07 22.23
CA ARG A 64 12.67 -5.96 20.77
C ARG A 64 11.69 -7.02 20.29
N ALA A 65 10.45 -6.62 20.13
CA ALA A 65 9.41 -7.49 19.62
C ALA A 65 9.74 -7.78 18.16
N GLN A 66 10.21 -8.99 17.88
CA GLN A 66 10.37 -9.46 16.51
C GLN A 66 8.98 -9.62 15.89
N ILE A 67 8.81 -9.11 14.69
CA ILE A 67 7.52 -9.11 14.00
C ILE A 67 7.56 -10.21 12.95
N SER A 68 6.55 -11.08 12.91
CA SER A 68 6.44 -12.13 11.90
C SER A 68 6.04 -11.57 10.54
N LEU A 69 6.43 -12.26 9.46
CA LEU A 69 6.05 -11.92 8.08
C LEU A 69 4.52 -11.81 7.93
N ALA A 70 3.76 -12.75 8.51
CA ALA A 70 2.29 -12.74 8.47
C ALA A 70 1.70 -11.45 9.06
N THR A 71 2.24 -10.98 10.20
CA THR A 71 1.80 -9.74 10.85
C THR A 71 2.11 -8.52 10.00
N VAL A 72 3.29 -8.47 9.39
CA VAL A 72 3.70 -7.35 8.49
C VAL A 72 2.79 -7.28 7.28
N VAL A 73 2.50 -8.42 6.64
CA VAL A 73 1.61 -8.47 5.47
C VAL A 73 0.19 -8.05 5.83
N ASP A 74 -0.36 -8.54 6.95
CA ASP A 74 -1.72 -8.16 7.40
C ASP A 74 -1.81 -6.65 7.70
N LEU A 75 -0.86 -6.11 8.44
CA LEU A 75 -0.80 -4.67 8.73
C LEU A 75 -0.61 -3.82 7.47
N ALA A 76 0.21 -4.28 6.52
CA ALA A 76 0.41 -3.60 5.25
C ALA A 76 -0.88 -3.56 4.43
N GLN A 77 -1.62 -4.67 4.36
CA GLN A 77 -2.92 -4.73 3.66
C GLN A 77 -3.99 -3.84 4.32
N GLN A 78 -3.90 -3.57 5.63
CA GLN A 78 -4.83 -2.70 6.35
C GLN A 78 -4.43 -1.22 6.29
N ASN A 79 -3.14 -0.92 6.30
CA ASN A 79 -2.63 0.45 6.50
C ASN A 79 -2.09 1.10 5.25
N SER A 80 -1.68 0.33 4.23
CA SER A 80 -1.11 0.86 3.00
C SER A 80 -1.99 1.90 2.34
N SER A 81 -1.39 2.99 1.88
CA SER A 81 -2.08 4.06 1.16
C SER A 81 -2.66 3.58 -0.17
N SER A 82 -2.01 2.64 -0.87
CA SER A 82 -2.51 2.05 -2.13
C SER A 82 -3.83 1.31 -1.92
N VAL A 83 -3.93 0.51 -0.85
CA VAL A 83 -5.16 -0.21 -0.50
C VAL A 83 -6.27 0.77 -0.08
N LYS A 84 -5.95 1.78 0.74
CA LYS A 84 -6.93 2.81 1.15
C LYS A 84 -7.47 3.62 -0.02
N LEU A 85 -6.63 3.93 -1.01
CA LEU A 85 -7.06 4.58 -2.26
C LEU A 85 -8.03 3.67 -3.04
N ALA A 86 -7.68 2.40 -3.24
CA ALA A 86 -8.53 1.44 -3.94
C ALA A 86 -9.86 1.18 -3.19
N GLU A 87 -9.86 1.22 -1.85
CA GLU A 87 -11.10 1.18 -1.04
C GLU A 87 -11.96 2.43 -1.26
N ALA A 88 -11.36 3.62 -1.31
CA ALA A 88 -12.08 4.85 -1.59
C ALA A 88 -12.68 4.82 -3.00
N ASP A 89 -11.95 4.33 -4.01
CA ASP A 89 -12.46 4.15 -5.37
C ASP A 89 -13.60 3.14 -5.44
N THR A 90 -13.54 2.05 -4.67
CA THR A 90 -14.63 1.07 -4.57
C THR A 90 -15.88 1.70 -3.94
N ARG A 91 -15.73 2.52 -2.88
CA ARG A 91 -16.85 3.26 -2.27
C ARG A 91 -17.43 4.28 -3.24
N LYS A 92 -16.60 5.00 -3.99
CA LYS A 92 -17.02 5.94 -5.05
C LYS A 92 -17.81 5.22 -6.15
N ALA A 93 -17.30 4.11 -6.67
CA ALA A 93 -17.99 3.34 -7.70
C ALA A 93 -19.34 2.78 -7.21
N ARG A 94 -19.43 2.38 -5.94
CA ARG A 94 -20.69 1.98 -5.31
C ARG A 94 -21.67 3.14 -5.22
N ALA A 95 -21.23 4.33 -4.82
CA ALA A 95 -22.06 5.52 -4.76
C ALA A 95 -22.60 5.90 -6.14
N ILE A 96 -21.77 5.85 -7.19
CA ILE A 96 -22.21 6.07 -8.58
C ILE A 96 -23.26 5.04 -9.01
N LEU A 97 -23.09 3.77 -8.63
CA LEU A 97 -24.09 2.74 -8.94
C LEU A 97 -25.43 3.03 -8.24
N THR A 98 -25.39 3.48 -7.00
CA THR A 98 -26.59 3.91 -6.25
C THR A 98 -27.23 5.11 -6.92
N GLU A 99 -26.44 6.14 -7.26
CA GLU A 99 -26.89 7.33 -7.99
C GLU A 99 -27.61 6.96 -9.30
N MET A 100 -27.04 6.05 -10.09
CA MET A 100 -27.67 5.60 -11.34
C MET A 100 -29.01 4.87 -11.14
N ASN A 101 -29.21 4.21 -10.00
CA ASN A 101 -30.48 3.59 -9.65
C ASN A 101 -31.49 4.59 -9.08
N ASP A 102 -31.01 5.59 -8.32
CA ASP A 102 -31.86 6.55 -7.61
C ASP A 102 -32.52 7.59 -8.55
N VAL A 103 -32.09 7.67 -9.82
CA VAL A 103 -32.72 8.52 -10.84
C VAL A 103 -34.22 8.27 -10.98
N TYR A 104 -34.70 7.07 -10.64
CA TYR A 104 -36.14 6.71 -10.65
C TYR A 104 -36.87 7.18 -9.38
N ILE A 105 -36.14 7.57 -8.33
CA ILE A 105 -36.71 8.10 -7.09
C ILE A 105 -36.97 9.60 -7.28
N PRO A 106 -38.20 10.10 -7.02
CA PRO A 106 -38.45 11.52 -7.15
C PRO A 106 -37.56 12.36 -6.21
N ASN A 107 -36.86 13.35 -6.76
CA ASN A 107 -36.23 14.40 -5.98
C ASN A 107 -37.25 15.50 -5.64
N LEU A 108 -37.17 16.08 -4.47
CA LEU A 108 -37.98 17.19 -4.01
C LEU A 108 -37.07 18.38 -3.67
N ASP A 109 -37.19 19.45 -4.45
CA ASP A 109 -36.52 20.71 -4.20
C ASP A 109 -37.50 21.75 -3.69
N ILE A 110 -37.17 22.40 -2.59
CA ILE A 110 -37.95 23.49 -2.00
C ILE A 110 -37.12 24.75 -2.04
N GLY A 111 -37.66 25.80 -2.63
CA GLY A 111 -36.97 27.07 -2.80
C GLY A 111 -37.84 28.28 -2.53
N SER A 112 -37.21 29.43 -2.47
CA SER A 112 -37.85 30.75 -2.44
C SER A 112 -37.06 31.70 -3.29
N SER A 113 -37.73 32.59 -4.03
CA SER A 113 -37.08 33.66 -4.78
C SER A 113 -37.64 35.01 -4.38
N ILE A 114 -36.77 35.95 -4.06
CA ILE A 114 -37.07 37.34 -3.77
C ILE A 114 -36.31 38.19 -4.75
N GLY A 115 -37.06 39.04 -5.51
CA GLY A 115 -36.44 39.91 -6.49
C GLY A 115 -37.39 41.02 -6.95
N PRO A 116 -36.88 42.08 -7.59
CA PRO A 116 -37.74 43.09 -8.18
C PRO A 116 -38.53 42.50 -9.35
N PRO A 117 -39.74 43.00 -9.62
CA PRO A 117 -40.53 42.56 -10.78
C PRO A 117 -39.73 42.86 -12.07
N THR A 118 -39.65 41.91 -12.99
CA THR A 118 -39.05 42.15 -14.29
C THR A 118 -39.94 43.05 -15.15
N ILE A 119 -39.34 43.96 -15.87
CA ILE A 119 -40.03 44.84 -16.83
C ILE A 119 -40.39 43.96 -18.03
N GLY A 120 -41.70 43.70 -18.24
CA GLY A 120 -42.22 42.86 -19.31
C GLY A 120 -43.20 41.84 -18.76
N PHE A 121 -44.19 41.56 -19.53
CA PHE A 121 -45.35 40.76 -19.20
C PHE A 121 -45.23 39.34 -19.77
N PRO A 122 -45.63 38.32 -19.06
CA PRO A 122 -45.80 38.01 -17.64
C PRO A 122 -44.71 37.10 -17.07
N ALA A 123 -43.49 37.17 -17.59
CA ALA A 123 -42.40 36.31 -17.18
C ALA A 123 -41.62 36.89 -15.99
N GLY A 124 -41.34 36.10 -14.97
CA GLY A 124 -40.39 36.46 -13.95
C GLY A 124 -40.97 37.00 -12.66
N GLN A 125 -42.06 36.44 -12.17
CA GLN A 125 -42.59 36.70 -10.84
C GLN A 125 -41.74 36.06 -9.78
N PRO A 126 -41.32 36.78 -8.71
CA PRO A 126 -40.72 36.11 -7.57
C PRO A 126 -41.75 35.26 -6.87
N SER A 127 -41.56 33.97 -6.85
CA SER A 127 -42.34 33.05 -6.05
C SER A 127 -41.87 33.11 -4.58
N ILE A 128 -42.76 33.32 -3.64
CA ILE A 128 -42.42 33.32 -2.18
C ILE A 128 -41.99 31.91 -1.76
N ALA A 129 -42.64 30.88 -2.32
CA ALA A 129 -42.28 29.50 -2.09
C ALA A 129 -42.51 28.71 -3.38
N ASN A 130 -41.55 27.86 -3.72
CA ASN A 130 -41.66 26.88 -4.77
C ASN A 130 -41.27 25.50 -4.26
N ALA A 131 -41.96 24.49 -4.68
CA ALA A 131 -41.57 23.11 -4.48
C ALA A 131 -41.66 22.41 -5.83
N THR A 132 -40.56 21.77 -6.23
CA THR A 132 -40.45 21.04 -7.51
C THR A 132 -40.11 19.60 -7.21
N MET A 133 -40.86 18.68 -7.79
CA MET A 133 -40.59 17.25 -7.71
C MET A 133 -40.37 16.73 -9.14
N SER A 134 -39.29 15.99 -9.36
CA SER A 134 -39.02 15.38 -10.67
C SER A 134 -38.43 13.99 -10.52
N SER A 135 -38.73 13.11 -11.45
CA SER A 135 -38.11 11.78 -11.52
C SER A 135 -38.09 11.26 -12.96
N LEU A 136 -37.17 10.36 -13.22
CA LEU A 136 -37.15 9.57 -14.45
C LEU A 136 -38.18 8.46 -14.33
N VAL A 137 -39.15 8.38 -15.28
CA VAL A 137 -40.10 7.28 -15.33
C VAL A 137 -39.57 6.14 -16.22
N PHE A 138 -39.02 6.49 -17.37
CA PHE A 138 -38.47 5.52 -18.29
C PHE A 138 -37.43 6.12 -19.25
N SER A 139 -36.32 5.40 -19.44
CA SER A 139 -35.32 5.70 -20.44
C SER A 139 -34.67 4.41 -20.94
N PHE A 140 -34.51 4.27 -22.26
CA PHE A 140 -33.76 3.16 -22.84
C PHE A 140 -32.28 3.18 -22.50
N SER A 141 -31.68 4.37 -22.33
CA SER A 141 -30.26 4.55 -22.00
C SER A 141 -29.96 4.22 -20.57
N GLN A 142 -30.88 4.52 -19.62
CA GLN A 142 -30.64 4.38 -18.18
C GLN A 142 -30.28 2.93 -17.79
N GLY A 143 -30.97 1.94 -18.40
CA GLY A 143 -30.65 0.54 -18.16
C GLY A 143 -29.21 0.15 -18.53
N PHE A 144 -28.65 0.81 -19.56
CA PHE A 144 -27.24 0.62 -19.93
C PHE A 144 -26.30 1.35 -18.99
N TYR A 145 -26.65 2.55 -18.50
CA TYR A 145 -25.85 3.28 -17.52
C TYR A 145 -25.79 2.53 -16.18
N ILE A 146 -26.90 1.92 -15.73
CA ILE A 146 -26.89 1.06 -14.54
C ILE A 146 -25.97 -0.16 -14.75
N LYS A 147 -26.02 -0.80 -15.92
CA LYS A 147 -25.12 -1.92 -16.25
C LYS A 147 -23.66 -1.46 -16.30
N ALA A 148 -23.39 -0.27 -16.85
CA ALA A 148 -22.06 0.33 -16.88
C ALA A 148 -21.54 0.60 -15.47
N ALA A 149 -22.34 1.24 -14.61
CA ALA A 149 -22.00 1.52 -13.22
C ALA A 149 -21.78 0.23 -12.40
N ARG A 150 -22.58 -0.82 -12.64
CA ARG A 150 -22.39 -2.13 -12.02
C ARG A 150 -21.08 -2.80 -12.43
N ALA A 151 -20.74 -2.72 -13.72
CA ALA A 151 -19.46 -3.23 -14.23
C ALA A 151 -18.28 -2.40 -13.68
N ALA A 152 -18.42 -1.07 -13.57
CA ALA A 152 -17.44 -0.19 -12.94
C ALA A 152 -17.21 -0.52 -11.45
N TYR A 153 -18.29 -0.78 -10.70
CA TYR A 153 -18.18 -1.21 -9.30
C TYR A 153 -17.47 -2.56 -9.18
N LYS A 154 -17.78 -3.51 -10.09
CA LYS A 154 -17.07 -4.80 -10.16
C LYS A 154 -15.57 -4.58 -10.46
N ALA A 155 -15.25 -3.71 -11.42
CA ALA A 155 -13.87 -3.37 -11.76
C ALA A 155 -13.11 -2.79 -10.55
N ALA A 156 -13.71 -1.83 -9.84
CA ALA A 156 -13.12 -1.22 -8.65
C ALA A 156 -12.91 -2.24 -7.52
N SER A 157 -13.86 -3.18 -7.31
CA SER A 157 -13.72 -4.22 -6.30
C SER A 157 -12.61 -5.23 -6.61
N LEU A 158 -12.40 -5.54 -7.89
CA LEU A 158 -11.30 -6.39 -8.35
C LEU A 158 -9.96 -5.66 -8.28
N ALA A 159 -9.93 -4.36 -8.63
CA ALA A 159 -8.75 -3.52 -8.47
C ALA A 159 -8.32 -3.39 -6.99
N LEU A 160 -9.28 -3.38 -6.05
CA LEU A 160 -8.96 -3.44 -4.63
C LEU A 160 -8.29 -4.77 -4.24
N LYS A 161 -8.76 -5.89 -4.79
CA LYS A 161 -8.11 -7.19 -4.59
C LYS A 161 -6.67 -7.16 -5.12
N ASP A 162 -6.48 -6.67 -6.33
CA ASP A 162 -5.16 -6.54 -6.95
C ASP A 162 -4.21 -5.65 -6.14
N ALA A 163 -4.72 -4.50 -5.63
CA ALA A 163 -3.95 -3.62 -4.76
C ALA A 163 -3.51 -4.30 -3.44
N ARG A 164 -4.36 -5.16 -2.86
CA ARG A 164 -4.03 -5.95 -1.67
C ARG A 164 -2.97 -7.01 -1.96
N GLU A 165 -3.08 -7.71 -3.09
CA GLU A 165 -2.08 -8.70 -3.51
C GLU A 165 -0.74 -8.05 -3.84
N GLN A 166 -0.75 -6.88 -4.51
CA GLN A 166 0.48 -6.11 -4.76
C GLN A 166 1.13 -5.65 -3.46
N THR A 167 0.34 -5.09 -2.54
CA THR A 167 0.86 -4.66 -1.23
C THR A 167 1.42 -5.83 -0.43
N ALA A 168 0.80 -7.00 -0.52
CA ALA A 168 1.31 -8.20 0.13
C ALA A 168 2.64 -8.67 -0.49
N LEU A 169 2.76 -8.62 -1.82
CA LEU A 169 4.02 -8.91 -2.51
C LEU A 169 5.12 -7.94 -2.08
N ASP A 170 4.84 -6.63 -2.15
CA ASP A 170 5.81 -5.58 -1.80
C ASP A 170 6.25 -5.71 -0.33
N ALA A 171 5.31 -5.89 0.60
CA ALA A 171 5.62 -6.06 2.01
C ALA A 171 6.43 -7.34 2.27
N SER A 172 6.11 -8.44 1.59
CA SER A 172 6.84 -9.71 1.75
C SER A 172 8.25 -9.61 1.19
N THR A 173 8.43 -9.04 0.01
CA THR A 173 9.76 -8.87 -0.60
C THR A 173 10.63 -7.94 0.21
N THR A 174 10.10 -6.78 0.65
CA THR A 174 10.84 -5.83 1.49
C THR A 174 11.20 -6.43 2.86
N TYR A 175 10.32 -7.26 3.42
CA TYR A 175 10.60 -7.95 4.70
C TYR A 175 11.72 -8.99 4.55
N ILE A 176 11.67 -9.83 3.51
CA ILE A 176 12.70 -10.85 3.23
C ILE A 176 14.03 -10.17 2.91
N GLU A 177 14.02 -9.08 2.12
CA GLU A 177 15.21 -8.28 1.83
C GLU A 177 15.82 -7.69 3.11
N LEU A 178 14.98 -7.18 4.03
CA LEU A 178 15.48 -6.66 5.30
C LEU A 178 16.13 -7.77 6.15
N ASP A 179 15.54 -8.96 6.19
CA ASP A 179 16.12 -10.11 6.90
C ASP A 179 17.48 -10.50 6.32
N THR A 180 17.58 -10.55 4.99
CA THR A 180 18.86 -10.83 4.29
C THR A 180 19.90 -9.77 4.58
N VAL A 181 19.57 -8.49 4.45
CA VAL A 181 20.48 -7.36 4.70
C VAL A 181 20.92 -7.29 6.18
N GLU A 182 20.06 -7.67 7.13
CA GLU A 182 20.45 -7.75 8.56
C GLU A 182 21.47 -8.87 8.80
N ARG A 183 21.29 -10.03 8.18
CA ARG A 183 22.26 -11.15 8.22
C ARG A 183 23.58 -10.75 7.56
N GLU A 184 23.55 -10.17 6.37
CA GLU A 184 24.74 -9.67 5.69
C GLU A 184 25.50 -8.63 6.51
N ARG A 185 24.77 -7.77 7.26
CA ARG A 185 25.39 -6.78 8.14
C ARG A 185 26.12 -7.42 9.32
N ASP A 186 25.56 -8.48 9.88
CA ASP A 186 26.22 -9.22 10.96
C ASP A 186 27.48 -9.91 10.45
N GLU A 187 27.46 -10.53 9.25
CA GLU A 187 28.64 -11.08 8.59
C GLU A 187 29.69 -10.00 8.26
N ALA A 188 29.26 -8.86 7.72
CA ALA A 188 30.15 -7.74 7.43
C ALA A 188 30.82 -7.16 8.68
N SER A 189 30.15 -7.23 9.83
CA SER A 189 30.73 -6.85 11.12
C SER A 189 31.82 -7.80 11.56
N GLN A 190 31.67 -9.09 11.30
CA GLN A 190 32.71 -10.09 11.57
C GLN A 190 33.88 -9.93 10.59
N GLN A 191 33.60 -9.74 9.28
CA GLN A 191 34.65 -9.44 8.29
C GLN A 191 35.49 -8.23 8.69
N GLN A 192 34.86 -7.16 9.19
CA GLN A 192 35.60 -5.98 9.62
C GLN A 192 36.51 -6.29 10.81
N THR A 193 36.07 -7.15 11.73
CA THR A 193 36.89 -7.59 12.86
C THR A 193 38.11 -8.38 12.39
N ASP A 194 37.92 -9.28 11.42
CA ASP A 194 38.99 -10.09 10.86
C ASP A 194 39.95 -9.25 10.00
N ALA A 195 39.43 -8.26 9.27
CA ALA A 195 40.24 -7.32 8.51
C ALA A 195 41.09 -6.40 9.40
N ASN A 196 40.60 -5.98 10.58
CA ASN A 196 41.40 -5.26 11.54
C ASN A 196 42.59 -6.11 12.07
N ARG A 197 42.32 -7.40 12.33
CA ARG A 197 43.38 -8.35 12.74
C ARG A 197 44.38 -8.56 11.61
N LEU A 198 43.91 -8.64 10.34
CA LEU A 198 44.77 -8.73 9.17
C LEU A 198 45.70 -7.51 9.07
N GLU A 199 45.18 -6.29 9.25
CA GLU A 199 46.00 -5.07 9.22
C GLU A 199 47.07 -5.09 10.35
N GLU A 200 46.70 -5.49 11.57
CA GLU A 200 47.62 -5.60 12.70
C GLU A 200 48.78 -6.59 12.40
N ILE A 201 48.46 -7.75 11.80
CA ILE A 201 49.44 -8.76 11.39
C ILE A 201 50.37 -8.20 10.29
N GLU A 202 49.78 -7.57 9.25
CA GLU A 202 50.58 -6.99 8.16
C GLU A 202 51.44 -5.84 8.61
N GLN A 203 50.98 -5.01 9.57
CA GLN A 203 51.79 -3.94 10.13
C GLN A 203 53.01 -4.51 10.84
N ALA A 204 52.82 -5.50 11.74
CA ALA A 204 53.86 -6.12 12.50
C ALA A 204 54.91 -6.81 11.59
N ARG A 205 54.43 -7.47 10.51
CA ARG A 205 55.29 -8.15 9.52
C ARG A 205 56.08 -7.18 8.62
N ALA A 206 55.46 -6.04 8.27
CA ALA A 206 56.10 -4.97 7.51
C ALA A 206 57.18 -4.26 8.35
N GLU A 207 56.92 -4.02 9.66
CA GLU A 207 57.89 -3.47 10.59
C GLU A 207 59.07 -4.42 10.85
N ALA A 208 58.84 -5.73 10.81
CA ALA A 208 59.86 -6.75 10.87
C ALA A 208 60.60 -6.95 9.54
N GLY A 209 60.23 -6.27 8.46
CA GLY A 209 60.81 -6.39 7.14
C GLY A 209 60.52 -7.72 6.43
N VAL A 210 59.49 -8.47 6.86
CA VAL A 210 59.07 -9.75 6.26
C VAL A 210 58.19 -9.53 5.06
N ASP A 211 57.21 -8.62 5.17
CA ASP A 211 56.26 -8.28 4.11
C ASP A 211 56.53 -6.87 3.56
N SER A 212 56.05 -6.60 2.37
CA SER A 212 56.25 -5.31 1.70
C SER A 212 55.27 -4.23 2.25
N HIS A 213 55.71 -2.96 2.14
CA HIS A 213 54.80 -1.86 2.41
C HIS A 213 53.53 -1.85 1.54
N SER A 214 53.63 -2.45 0.33
CA SER A 214 52.45 -2.66 -0.55
C SER A 214 51.42 -3.59 0.04
N ASP A 215 51.84 -4.65 0.73
CA ASP A 215 50.92 -5.61 1.40
C ASP A 215 50.14 -4.94 2.55
N LEU A 216 50.84 -4.09 3.34
CA LEU A 216 50.21 -3.27 4.38
C LEU A 216 49.18 -2.30 3.76
N LEU A 217 49.50 -1.64 2.64
CA LEU A 217 48.53 -0.75 1.97
C LEU A 217 47.32 -1.52 1.43
N GLN A 218 47.53 -2.75 0.94
CA GLN A 218 46.45 -3.62 0.45
C GLN A 218 45.51 -4.04 1.60
N SER A 219 46.05 -4.40 2.79
CA SER A 219 45.21 -4.74 3.94
C SER A 219 44.39 -3.54 4.44
N ARG A 220 44.96 -2.34 4.43
CA ARG A 220 44.25 -1.09 4.72
C ARG A 220 43.16 -0.77 3.70
N LEU A 221 43.39 -1.04 2.42
CA LEU A 221 42.40 -0.89 1.37
C LEU A 221 41.23 -1.85 1.61
N THR A 222 41.50 -3.13 1.87
CA THR A 222 40.48 -4.13 2.20
C THR A 222 39.64 -3.71 3.41
N LEU A 223 40.28 -3.22 4.47
CA LEU A 223 39.57 -2.71 5.66
C LEU A 223 38.65 -1.52 5.32
N ALA A 224 39.13 -0.58 4.49
CA ALA A 224 38.33 0.57 4.07
C ALA A 224 37.13 0.16 3.17
N GLU A 225 37.30 -0.82 2.29
CA GLU A 225 36.24 -1.37 1.44
C GLU A 225 35.17 -2.09 2.27
N LEU A 226 35.57 -2.88 3.28
CA LEU A 226 34.64 -3.55 4.20
C LEU A 226 33.87 -2.55 5.08
N HIS A 227 34.54 -1.49 5.54
CA HIS A 227 33.87 -0.42 6.25
C HIS A 227 32.83 0.29 5.38
N LEU A 228 33.15 0.56 4.11
CA LEU A 228 32.18 1.11 3.15
C LEU A 228 30.99 0.17 2.92
N LYS A 229 31.24 -1.15 2.76
CA LYS A 229 30.21 -2.17 2.64
C LYS A 229 29.28 -2.18 3.87
N GLN A 230 29.82 -2.12 5.06
CA GLN A 230 29.05 -2.05 6.30
C GLN A 230 28.14 -0.80 6.38
N LEU A 231 28.68 0.38 5.99
CA LEU A 231 27.89 1.60 5.92
C LEU A 231 26.76 1.50 4.88
N HIS A 232 27.02 0.87 3.73
CA HIS A 232 26.04 0.64 2.70
C HIS A 232 24.90 -0.26 3.19
N LEU A 233 25.22 -1.40 3.81
CA LEU A 233 24.23 -2.32 4.39
C LEU A 233 23.41 -1.67 5.50
N ALA A 234 24.06 -0.88 6.38
CA ALA A 234 23.35 -0.14 7.42
C ALA A 234 22.36 0.89 6.84
N SER A 235 22.76 1.59 5.78
CA SER A 235 21.89 2.53 5.08
C SER A 235 20.74 1.81 4.38
N ARG A 236 20.99 0.68 3.71
CA ARG A 236 19.95 -0.13 3.05
C ARG A 236 18.93 -0.64 4.06
N ALA A 237 19.38 -1.20 5.19
CA ALA A 237 18.49 -1.66 6.26
C ALA A 237 17.62 -0.52 6.83
N ALA A 238 18.18 0.69 6.97
CA ALA A 238 17.41 1.85 7.44
C ALA A 238 16.30 2.25 6.44
N VAL A 239 16.59 2.23 5.13
CA VAL A 239 15.60 2.51 4.07
C VAL A 239 14.50 1.45 4.06
N LEU A 240 14.85 0.16 4.09
CA LEU A 240 13.87 -0.94 4.10
C LEU A 240 12.96 -0.90 5.33
N ARG A 241 13.51 -0.59 6.52
CA ARG A 241 12.69 -0.38 7.72
C ARG A 241 11.74 0.81 7.59
N ALA A 242 12.20 1.91 6.98
CA ALA A 242 11.34 3.08 6.74
C ALA A 242 10.22 2.75 5.72
N GLU A 243 10.52 1.96 4.71
CA GLU A 243 9.55 1.49 3.72
C GLU A 243 8.49 0.59 4.36
N LEU A 244 8.88 -0.42 5.14
CA LEU A 244 7.96 -1.26 5.92
C LEU A 244 7.14 -0.43 6.92
N ALA A 245 7.75 0.55 7.59
CA ALA A 245 7.05 1.46 8.49
C ALA A 245 5.95 2.25 7.75
N SER A 246 6.23 2.71 6.53
CA SER A 246 5.25 3.43 5.71
C SER A 246 4.08 2.55 5.27
N MET A 247 4.31 1.27 4.99
CA MET A 247 3.28 0.32 4.58
C MET A 247 2.44 -0.17 5.77
N THR A 248 3.09 -0.47 6.91
CA THR A 248 2.45 -1.08 8.08
C THR A 248 1.88 -0.06 9.07
N GLY A 249 2.41 1.17 9.08
CA GLY A 249 2.08 2.18 10.09
C GLY A 249 2.80 1.97 11.43
N LEU A 250 3.76 1.04 11.51
CA LEU A 250 4.53 0.78 12.72
C LEU A 250 5.70 1.77 12.86
N PRO A 251 6.17 2.04 14.09
CA PRO A 251 7.39 2.82 14.30
C PRO A 251 8.60 2.09 13.71
N VAL A 252 9.49 2.81 13.03
CA VAL A 252 10.71 2.25 12.42
C VAL A 252 11.56 1.42 13.39
N ALA A 253 11.63 1.87 14.65
CA ALA A 253 12.43 1.22 15.69
C ALA A 253 11.86 -0.14 16.15
N SER A 254 10.59 -0.44 15.86
CA SER A 254 9.96 -1.71 16.25
C SER A 254 10.05 -2.80 15.18
N ILE A 255 10.58 -2.48 13.99
CA ILE A 255 10.63 -3.41 12.85
C ILE A 255 11.94 -4.19 12.91
N HIS A 256 11.85 -5.42 13.42
CA HIS A 256 12.92 -6.41 13.40
C HIS A 256 12.37 -7.71 12.81
N PRO A 257 12.92 -8.20 11.71
CA PRO A 257 12.45 -9.42 11.06
C PRO A 257 12.74 -10.64 11.95
N LEU A 258 11.88 -11.64 11.82
CA LEU A 258 12.03 -12.96 12.42
C LEU A 258 12.27 -13.97 11.29
N HIS A 259 13.51 -14.40 11.08
CA HIS A 259 13.88 -15.31 10.01
C HIS A 259 13.01 -16.60 9.99
N SER A 260 12.74 -17.20 11.14
CA SER A 260 11.92 -18.40 11.25
C SER A 260 10.45 -18.24 10.85
N SER A 261 9.99 -16.98 10.63
CA SER A 261 8.62 -16.70 10.18
C SER A 261 8.46 -16.73 8.65
N ILE A 262 9.57 -16.84 7.92
CA ILE A 262 9.58 -16.87 6.46
C ILE A 262 9.34 -18.33 6.03
N PRO A 263 8.16 -18.66 5.43
CA PRO A 263 7.89 -20.00 4.96
C PRO A 263 8.66 -20.28 3.67
N ALA A 264 8.94 -21.55 3.42
CA ALA A 264 9.49 -21.97 2.15
C ALA A 264 8.53 -21.60 1.01
N ILE A 265 9.04 -20.86 0.03
CA ILE A 265 8.26 -20.47 -1.14
C ILE A 265 8.20 -21.67 -2.10
N PRO A 266 7.00 -22.15 -2.46
CA PRO A 266 6.88 -23.32 -3.32
C PRO A 266 7.54 -23.08 -4.68
N ALA A 267 8.30 -24.05 -5.16
CA ALA A 267 8.82 -24.02 -6.51
C ALA A 267 7.66 -24.23 -7.49
N VAL A 268 7.24 -23.14 -8.13
CA VAL A 268 6.26 -23.18 -9.22
C VAL A 268 7.02 -23.36 -10.51
N THR A 269 6.83 -24.50 -11.19
CA THR A 269 7.43 -24.75 -12.50
C THR A 269 6.51 -24.22 -13.59
N GLY A 270 7.07 -23.63 -14.65
CA GLY A 270 6.35 -22.97 -15.74
C GLY A 270 5.39 -23.83 -16.56
N GLN A 271 5.35 -25.16 -16.33
CA GLN A 271 4.27 -26.00 -16.83
C GLN A 271 2.89 -25.65 -16.24
N ALA A 272 2.84 -24.81 -15.21
CA ALA A 272 1.60 -24.24 -14.65
C ALA A 272 0.94 -23.17 -15.53
N THR A 273 1.50 -22.80 -16.69
CA THR A 273 0.87 -21.87 -17.65
C THR A 273 -0.51 -22.35 -18.11
N GLY A 274 -0.81 -23.65 -18.04
CA GLY A 274 -2.15 -24.21 -18.26
C GLY A 274 -3.11 -24.07 -17.08
N GLN A 275 -2.65 -23.60 -15.92
CA GLN A 275 -3.42 -23.41 -14.68
C GLN A 275 -3.43 -21.95 -14.21
N ALA A 276 -2.95 -21.02 -15.05
CA ALA A 276 -2.99 -19.60 -14.70
C ALA A 276 -4.44 -19.16 -14.43
N THR A 277 -4.72 -18.75 -13.21
CA THR A 277 -6.00 -18.18 -12.84
C THR A 277 -6.01 -16.71 -13.28
N GLU A 278 -7.14 -16.22 -13.81
CA GLU A 278 -7.26 -14.81 -14.18
C GLU A 278 -6.94 -13.93 -12.96
N THR A 279 -5.85 -13.16 -13.05
CA THR A 279 -5.43 -12.28 -11.95
C THR A 279 -6.49 -11.22 -11.68
N PRO A 280 -6.66 -10.76 -10.42
CA PRO A 280 -7.62 -9.71 -10.10
C PRO A 280 -7.42 -8.43 -10.92
N GLY A 281 -6.17 -8.10 -11.27
CA GLY A 281 -5.84 -6.95 -12.12
C GLY A 281 -6.37 -7.10 -13.55
N LEU A 282 -6.21 -8.28 -14.18
CA LEU A 282 -6.77 -8.55 -15.51
C LEU A 282 -8.29 -8.58 -15.48
N ALA A 283 -8.88 -9.22 -14.48
CA ALA A 283 -10.33 -9.22 -14.29
C ALA A 283 -10.89 -7.80 -14.09
N ALA A 284 -10.16 -6.92 -13.39
CA ALA A 284 -10.52 -5.50 -13.23
C ALA A 284 -10.47 -4.75 -14.57
N ALA A 285 -9.42 -4.96 -15.37
CA ALA A 285 -9.28 -4.35 -16.69
C ALA A 285 -10.43 -4.79 -17.63
N ASN A 286 -10.75 -6.08 -17.66
CA ASN A 286 -11.87 -6.63 -18.45
C ASN A 286 -13.23 -6.05 -17.98
N ALA A 287 -13.45 -5.94 -16.67
CA ALA A 287 -14.68 -5.35 -16.13
C ALA A 287 -14.78 -3.84 -16.43
N SER A 288 -13.66 -3.13 -16.46
CA SER A 288 -13.58 -1.72 -16.87
C SER A 288 -13.94 -1.55 -18.35
N ALA A 289 -13.38 -2.38 -19.23
CA ALA A 289 -13.73 -2.39 -20.65
C ALA A 289 -15.22 -2.68 -20.88
N GLN A 290 -15.79 -3.61 -20.12
CA GLN A 290 -17.22 -3.89 -20.16
C GLN A 290 -18.06 -2.69 -19.69
N SER A 291 -17.62 -1.97 -18.67
CA SER A 291 -18.27 -0.75 -18.18
C SER A 291 -18.35 0.31 -19.30
N ARG A 292 -17.22 0.61 -19.95
CA ARG A 292 -17.16 1.58 -21.06
C ARG A 292 -18.00 1.15 -22.26
N LEU A 293 -18.02 -0.14 -22.57
CA LEU A 293 -18.89 -0.67 -23.62
C LEU A 293 -20.38 -0.46 -23.32
N MET A 294 -20.79 -0.69 -22.07
CA MET A 294 -22.19 -0.45 -21.67
C MET A 294 -22.52 1.04 -21.66
N GLN A 295 -21.60 1.91 -21.23
CA GLN A 295 -21.76 3.35 -21.31
C GLN A 295 -21.95 3.81 -22.76
N ALA A 296 -21.11 3.36 -23.69
CA ALA A 296 -21.23 3.69 -25.12
C ALA A 296 -22.59 3.24 -25.72
N LYS A 297 -23.08 2.05 -25.31
CA LYS A 297 -24.42 1.60 -25.70
C LYS A 297 -25.51 2.49 -25.12
N GLY A 298 -25.36 3.00 -23.91
CA GLY A 298 -26.27 3.98 -23.31
C GLY A 298 -26.31 5.28 -24.09
N ASP A 299 -25.14 5.86 -24.36
CA ASP A 299 -25.02 7.11 -25.13
C ASP A 299 -25.60 6.99 -26.55
N ALA A 300 -25.42 5.84 -27.19
CA ALA A 300 -26.02 5.58 -28.50
C ALA A 300 -27.56 5.55 -28.45
N GLN A 301 -28.18 5.17 -27.32
CA GLN A 301 -29.64 5.16 -27.18
C GLN A 301 -30.23 6.56 -26.93
N VAL A 302 -29.50 7.46 -26.29
CA VAL A 302 -29.98 8.83 -25.97
C VAL A 302 -30.35 9.58 -27.25
N ASN A 303 -29.62 9.39 -28.35
CA ASN A 303 -29.78 10.12 -29.60
C ASN A 303 -31.09 9.78 -30.39
N HIS A 304 -31.73 8.63 -30.12
CA HIS A 304 -32.82 8.13 -30.95
C HIS A 304 -34.04 7.65 -30.15
N ARG A 305 -33.97 7.64 -28.82
CA ARG A 305 -35.00 7.02 -27.98
C ARG A 305 -35.69 8.04 -27.09
N PRO A 306 -37.01 7.87 -26.87
CA PRO A 306 -37.75 8.77 -26.00
C PRO A 306 -37.29 8.67 -24.55
N LEU A 307 -37.35 9.83 -23.87
CA LEU A 307 -37.18 10.00 -22.45
C LEU A 307 -38.52 10.37 -21.83
N ILE A 308 -38.94 9.66 -20.80
CA ILE A 308 -40.17 9.91 -20.07
C ILE A 308 -39.86 10.32 -18.66
N THR A 309 -40.25 11.54 -18.30
CA THR A 309 -40.04 12.11 -16.94
C THR A 309 -41.38 12.47 -16.32
N PHE A 310 -41.46 12.32 -15.02
CA PHE A 310 -42.54 12.84 -14.17
C PHE A 310 -42.10 14.16 -13.57
N GLY A 311 -43.03 15.13 -13.52
CA GLY A 311 -42.80 16.40 -12.84
C GLY A 311 -44.05 16.84 -12.09
N ALA A 312 -43.86 17.36 -10.89
CA ALA A 312 -44.86 18.07 -10.13
C ALA A 312 -44.27 19.37 -9.58
N GLN A 313 -44.98 20.46 -9.68
CA GLN A 313 -44.51 21.76 -9.25
C GLN A 313 -45.62 22.50 -8.49
N TYR A 314 -45.25 23.06 -7.38
CA TYR A 314 -46.08 24.00 -6.61
C TYR A 314 -45.33 25.32 -6.54
N ASN A 315 -46.04 26.42 -6.90
CA ASN A 315 -45.56 27.78 -6.77
C ASN A 315 -46.55 28.62 -6.01
N ARG A 316 -46.06 29.40 -5.05
CA ARG A 316 -46.80 30.46 -4.40
C ARG A 316 -46.23 31.80 -4.78
N ASP A 317 -46.95 32.53 -5.59
CA ASP A 317 -46.56 33.86 -6.08
C ASP A 317 -46.94 34.96 -5.09
N SER A 318 -46.13 36.02 -5.04
CA SER A 318 -46.37 37.15 -4.12
C SER A 318 -47.37 38.14 -4.69
N ASN A 319 -48.48 38.35 -3.97
CA ASN A 319 -49.45 39.41 -4.29
C ASN A 319 -48.96 40.79 -3.84
N SER A 320 -48.06 40.86 -2.86
CA SER A 320 -47.62 42.14 -2.24
C SER A 320 -46.56 42.88 -3.02
N LEU A 321 -45.80 42.21 -3.86
CA LEU A 321 -44.74 42.78 -4.66
C LEU A 321 -45.18 43.14 -6.08
N ASN A 322 -46.39 42.79 -6.49
CA ASN A 322 -46.98 43.01 -7.80
C ASN A 322 -48.45 43.30 -7.74
N ASN A 323 -48.95 44.29 -8.43
CA ASN A 323 -50.36 44.60 -8.55
C ASN A 323 -51.11 43.64 -9.51
N TYR A 324 -50.74 42.34 -9.49
CA TYR A 324 -51.32 41.33 -10.42
C TYR A 324 -52.84 41.19 -10.26
N SER A 325 -53.28 41.21 -9.00
CA SER A 325 -54.72 41.19 -8.68
C SER A 325 -55.50 42.34 -9.31
N THR A 326 -54.83 43.48 -9.60
CA THR A 326 -55.43 44.63 -10.24
C THR A 326 -55.56 44.47 -11.74
N TYR A 327 -54.68 43.73 -12.38
CA TYR A 327 -54.66 43.54 -13.83
C TYR A 327 -55.30 42.21 -14.29
N TYR A 328 -55.39 41.20 -13.34
CA TYR A 328 -55.97 39.88 -13.67
C TYR A 328 -57.11 39.56 -12.71
N GLN A 329 -58.33 39.46 -13.31
CA GLN A 329 -59.56 39.24 -12.52
C GLN A 329 -59.63 37.90 -11.79
N HIS A 330 -58.76 36.94 -12.05
CA HIS A 330 -58.75 35.60 -11.44
C HIS A 330 -57.37 35.13 -11.01
N PHE A 331 -56.53 36.06 -10.55
CA PHE A 331 -55.19 35.69 -10.08
C PHE A 331 -55.27 34.80 -8.83
N LYS A 332 -54.67 33.58 -8.96
CA LYS A 332 -54.48 32.67 -7.84
C LYS A 332 -53.02 32.69 -7.45
N ALA A 333 -52.74 33.00 -6.16
CA ALA A 333 -51.36 33.01 -5.66
C ALA A 333 -50.75 31.61 -5.59
N ASP A 334 -51.56 30.61 -5.44
CA ASP A 334 -51.13 29.21 -5.32
C ASP A 334 -51.37 28.49 -6.66
N ASN A 335 -50.28 28.02 -7.29
CA ASN A 335 -50.31 27.28 -8.54
C ASN A 335 -49.74 25.88 -8.36
N PHE A 336 -50.47 24.87 -8.75
CA PHE A 336 -50.00 23.48 -8.76
C PHE A 336 -50.13 22.89 -10.14
N SER A 337 -49.02 22.25 -10.57
CA SER A 337 -48.99 21.51 -11.84
C SER A 337 -48.39 20.11 -11.64
N ILE A 338 -48.94 19.13 -12.28
CA ILE A 338 -48.46 17.76 -12.31
C ILE A 338 -48.55 17.23 -13.71
N GLY A 339 -47.53 16.52 -14.15
CA GLY A 339 -47.52 15.99 -15.51
C GLY A 339 -46.43 14.97 -15.76
N VAL A 340 -46.60 14.32 -16.91
CA VAL A 340 -45.60 13.42 -17.50
C VAL A 340 -45.15 14.05 -18.82
N THR A 341 -43.84 14.23 -18.94
CA THR A 341 -43.24 14.79 -20.16
C THR A 341 -42.57 13.66 -20.95
N ILE A 342 -42.92 13.55 -22.23
CA ILE A 342 -42.29 12.64 -23.17
C ILE A 342 -41.45 13.49 -24.13
N GLN A 343 -40.13 13.31 -24.08
CA GLN A 343 -39.18 14.01 -24.93
C GLN A 343 -38.62 13.05 -25.98
N ILE A 344 -38.76 13.36 -27.23
CA ILE A 344 -38.26 12.55 -28.36
C ILE A 344 -37.23 13.40 -29.10
N PRO A 345 -35.93 13.04 -29.09
CA PRO A 345 -34.91 13.74 -29.85
C PRO A 345 -35.07 13.37 -31.34
N ILE A 346 -35.40 14.37 -32.18
CA ILE A 346 -35.55 14.19 -33.63
C ILE A 346 -34.24 14.47 -34.35
N PHE A 347 -33.50 15.49 -33.88
CA PHE A 347 -32.24 15.90 -34.46
C PHE A 347 -31.30 16.39 -33.34
N ASP A 348 -30.30 15.58 -33.02
CA ASP A 348 -29.34 15.88 -31.93
C ASP A 348 -27.94 15.45 -32.35
N LEU A 349 -27.19 16.42 -32.88
CA LEU A 349 -25.80 16.19 -33.32
C LEU A 349 -24.85 16.03 -32.13
N ILE A 350 -25.13 16.70 -31.02
CA ILE A 350 -24.26 16.69 -29.83
C ILE A 350 -24.25 15.27 -29.25
N HIS A 351 -25.40 14.68 -28.99
CA HIS A 351 -25.48 13.32 -28.46
C HIS A 351 -24.98 12.27 -29.45
N ARG A 352 -25.12 12.52 -30.76
CA ARG A 352 -24.53 11.65 -31.79
C ARG A 352 -23.00 11.62 -31.71
N ASP A 353 -22.38 12.78 -31.60
CA ASP A 353 -20.93 12.86 -31.55
C ASP A 353 -20.40 12.37 -30.17
N LYS A 354 -21.16 12.57 -29.09
CA LYS A 354 -20.92 11.94 -27.81
C LYS A 354 -20.95 10.42 -27.84
N ALA A 355 -21.89 9.84 -28.56
CA ALA A 355 -21.97 8.39 -28.79
C ALA A 355 -20.75 7.86 -29.55
N ARG A 356 -20.21 8.62 -30.51
CA ARG A 356 -18.96 8.26 -31.23
C ARG A 356 -17.75 8.34 -30.32
N GLU A 357 -17.64 9.39 -29.49
CA GLU A 357 -16.59 9.53 -28.48
C GLU A 357 -16.60 8.33 -27.52
N SER A 358 -17.75 8.01 -26.94
CA SER A 358 -17.90 6.89 -26.02
C SER A 358 -17.61 5.52 -26.67
N ALA A 359 -17.94 5.36 -27.96
CA ALA A 359 -17.60 4.15 -28.70
C ALA A 359 -16.07 4.02 -28.91
N ALA A 360 -15.39 5.12 -29.20
CA ALA A 360 -13.93 5.14 -29.31
C ALA A 360 -13.26 4.87 -27.95
N ASP A 361 -13.78 5.43 -26.85
CA ASP A 361 -13.32 5.14 -25.48
C ASP A 361 -13.51 3.66 -25.11
N ALA A 362 -14.64 3.06 -25.49
CA ALA A 362 -14.88 1.65 -25.25
C ALA A 362 -13.90 0.76 -26.02
N LEU A 363 -13.60 1.11 -27.29
CA LEU A 363 -12.60 0.40 -28.08
C LEU A 363 -11.20 0.54 -27.44
N ARG A 364 -10.82 1.77 -27.05
CA ARG A 364 -9.55 2.04 -26.38
C ARG A 364 -9.38 1.18 -25.13
N THR A 365 -10.37 1.21 -24.24
CA THR A 365 -10.28 0.46 -22.96
C THR A 365 -10.25 -1.04 -23.18
N ARG A 366 -10.91 -1.53 -24.25
CA ARG A 366 -10.80 -2.94 -24.65
C ARG A 366 -9.39 -3.29 -25.10
N VAL A 367 -8.77 -2.47 -25.93
CA VAL A 367 -7.38 -2.69 -26.39
C VAL A 367 -6.41 -2.60 -25.23
N GLU A 368 -6.63 -1.69 -24.27
CA GLU A 368 -5.84 -1.60 -23.02
C GLU A 368 -5.93 -2.90 -22.19
N ALA A 369 -7.13 -3.49 -22.07
CA ALA A 369 -7.31 -4.78 -21.39
C ALA A 369 -6.61 -5.94 -22.12
N GLU A 370 -6.70 -5.99 -23.46
CA GLU A 370 -5.97 -6.98 -24.27
C GLU A 370 -4.45 -6.79 -24.17
N GLN A 371 -3.97 -5.55 -24.10
CA GLN A 371 -2.55 -5.24 -23.87
C GLN A 371 -2.08 -5.69 -22.48
N ALA A 372 -2.87 -5.44 -21.43
CA ALA A 372 -2.57 -5.88 -20.07
C ALA A 372 -2.45 -7.43 -20.00
N SER A 373 -3.33 -8.16 -20.69
CA SER A 373 -3.25 -9.62 -20.78
C SER A 373 -1.92 -10.07 -21.42
N ARG A 374 -1.58 -9.49 -22.58
CA ARG A 374 -0.30 -9.83 -23.26
C ARG A 374 0.92 -9.48 -22.41
N GLN A 375 0.88 -8.36 -21.67
CA GLN A 375 1.97 -7.98 -20.78
C GLN A 375 2.12 -8.98 -19.63
N ASN A 376 1.01 -9.46 -19.06
CA ASN A 376 1.04 -10.49 -18.03
C ASN A 376 1.63 -11.81 -18.56
N ASP A 377 1.23 -12.23 -19.76
CA ASP A 377 1.76 -13.44 -20.40
C ASP A 377 3.26 -13.34 -20.67
N LEU A 378 3.73 -12.17 -21.13
CA LEU A 378 5.17 -11.90 -21.30
C LEU A 378 5.90 -11.87 -19.96
N GLN A 379 5.30 -11.30 -18.91
CA GLN A 379 5.88 -11.27 -17.58
C GLN A 379 6.03 -12.69 -17.03
N ILE A 380 5.01 -13.54 -17.16
CA ILE A 380 5.07 -14.95 -16.76
C ILE A 380 6.21 -15.65 -17.50
N ALA A 381 6.30 -15.52 -18.82
CA ALA A 381 7.34 -16.16 -19.61
C ALA A 381 8.74 -15.67 -19.23
N THR A 382 8.91 -14.37 -18.95
CA THR A 382 10.19 -13.79 -18.53
C THR A 382 10.59 -14.30 -17.13
N LEU A 383 9.66 -14.32 -16.19
CA LEU A 383 9.91 -14.82 -14.84
C LEU A 383 10.23 -16.32 -14.85
N ASP A 384 9.51 -17.11 -15.63
CA ASP A 384 9.76 -18.54 -15.76
C ASP A 384 11.17 -18.84 -16.34
N ALA A 385 11.57 -18.10 -17.38
CA ALA A 385 12.92 -18.20 -17.95
C ALA A 385 14.00 -17.78 -16.93
N SER A 386 13.79 -16.70 -16.18
CA SER A 386 14.74 -16.22 -15.18
C SER A 386 14.88 -17.13 -13.97
N LEU A 387 13.82 -17.87 -13.60
CA LEU A 387 13.87 -18.81 -12.47
C LEU A 387 14.88 -19.92 -12.67
N GLY A 388 15.00 -20.45 -13.89
CA GLY A 388 16.00 -21.47 -14.20
C GLY A 388 17.43 -20.93 -14.04
N GLU A 389 17.67 -19.70 -14.49
CA GLU A 389 18.98 -19.03 -14.34
C GLU A 389 19.27 -18.71 -12.86
N LEU A 390 18.31 -18.11 -12.14
CA LEU A 390 18.47 -17.78 -10.73
C LEU A 390 18.67 -19.03 -9.85
N SER A 391 18.00 -20.13 -10.15
CA SER A 391 18.22 -21.42 -9.46
C SER A 391 19.66 -21.90 -9.66
N ALA A 392 20.17 -21.87 -10.89
CA ALA A 392 21.54 -22.29 -11.16
C ALA A 392 22.57 -21.33 -10.50
N LEU A 393 22.28 -20.03 -10.45
CA LEU A 393 23.13 -19.06 -9.75
C LEU A 393 23.15 -19.30 -8.24
N THR A 394 22.02 -19.64 -7.64
CA THR A 394 21.93 -20.01 -6.21
C THR A 394 22.72 -21.27 -5.92
N ASP A 395 22.59 -22.31 -6.75
CA ASP A 395 23.39 -23.55 -6.61
C ASP A 395 24.89 -23.27 -6.72
N ILE A 396 25.32 -22.41 -7.66
CA ILE A 396 26.73 -22.00 -7.81
C ILE A 396 27.19 -21.20 -6.57
N ALA A 397 26.38 -20.31 -6.04
CA ALA A 397 26.73 -19.49 -4.86
C ALA A 397 26.87 -20.39 -3.61
N GLN A 398 25.97 -21.34 -3.41
CA GLN A 398 26.05 -22.34 -2.34
C GLN A 398 27.30 -23.21 -2.45
N LEU A 399 27.62 -23.72 -3.63
CA LEU A 399 28.85 -24.49 -3.85
C LEU A 399 30.11 -23.67 -3.58
N LYS A 400 30.14 -22.38 -3.96
CA LYS A 400 31.26 -21.48 -3.63
C LYS A 400 31.40 -21.27 -2.13
N GLN A 401 30.28 -21.14 -1.41
CA GLN A 401 30.28 -21.03 0.05
C GLN A 401 30.82 -22.34 0.70
N GLU A 402 30.38 -23.50 0.24
CA GLU A 402 30.89 -24.80 0.71
C GLU A 402 32.42 -24.94 0.47
N ILE A 403 32.89 -24.56 -0.73
CA ILE A 403 34.32 -24.57 -1.06
C ILE A 403 35.10 -23.65 -0.11
N ALA A 404 34.66 -22.42 0.10
CA ALA A 404 35.31 -21.47 1.00
C ALA A 404 35.33 -21.99 2.44
N HIS A 405 34.26 -22.63 2.89
CA HIS A 405 34.17 -23.25 4.22
C HIS A 405 35.15 -24.42 4.39
N GLU A 406 35.30 -25.31 3.38
CA GLU A 406 36.28 -26.38 3.42
C GLU A 406 37.73 -25.86 3.36
N GLN A 407 38.00 -24.80 2.54
CA GLN A 407 39.31 -24.15 2.49
C GLN A 407 39.66 -23.51 3.85
N LEU A 408 38.69 -22.88 4.53
CA LEU A 408 38.90 -22.37 5.89
C LEU A 408 39.26 -23.48 6.86
N LYS A 409 38.59 -24.62 6.84
CA LYS A 409 38.90 -25.79 7.68
C LYS A 409 40.30 -26.34 7.39
N GLU A 410 40.69 -26.40 6.12
CA GLU A 410 42.01 -26.84 5.73
C GLU A 410 43.09 -25.91 6.31
N VAL A 411 42.95 -24.59 6.13
CA VAL A 411 43.83 -23.58 6.70
C VAL A 411 43.90 -23.65 8.23
N GLN A 412 42.78 -23.87 8.90
CA GLN A 412 42.72 -24.03 10.36
C GLN A 412 43.46 -25.29 10.81
N SER A 413 43.26 -26.42 10.10
CA SER A 413 43.92 -27.70 10.46
C SER A 413 45.41 -27.63 10.24
N GLU A 414 45.86 -27.02 9.15
CA GLU A 414 47.31 -26.84 8.86
C GLU A 414 47.96 -25.92 9.91
N LEU A 415 47.26 -24.89 10.38
CA LEU A 415 47.76 -23.97 11.42
C LEU A 415 47.82 -24.65 12.79
N GLN A 416 46.90 -25.59 13.10
CA GLN A 416 46.80 -26.28 14.40
C GLN A 416 47.77 -27.44 14.51
N TYR A 417 47.91 -28.25 13.43
CA TYR A 417 48.67 -29.51 13.48
C TYR A 417 50.06 -29.39 12.80
N GLY A 418 50.32 -28.29 12.09
CA GLY A 418 51.49 -28.13 11.22
C GLY A 418 51.41 -29.07 10.02
N ASN A 419 52.08 -28.71 8.93
CA ASN A 419 52.22 -29.64 7.82
C ASN A 419 53.05 -30.86 8.31
N GLY A 420 52.36 -31.96 8.62
CA GLY A 420 52.94 -33.17 9.20
C GLY A 420 53.91 -33.95 8.31
N SER A 421 54.59 -33.32 7.38
CA SER A 421 55.55 -33.97 6.51
C SER A 421 56.92 -33.33 6.60
N SER A 422 57.82 -34.04 7.23
CA SER A 422 59.23 -34.26 6.88
C SER A 422 60.05 -33.07 6.40
N ALA A 423 61.14 -32.93 7.08
CA ALA A 423 62.41 -32.23 6.72
C ALA A 423 62.81 -32.37 5.27
N ASP A 424 62.09 -31.77 4.32
CA ASP A 424 62.52 -31.62 2.93
C ASP A 424 62.72 -30.12 2.64
N PRO A 425 63.94 -29.72 2.13
CA PRO A 425 64.26 -28.30 1.93
C PRO A 425 63.49 -27.62 0.82
N GLY A 426 62.44 -28.27 0.30
CA GLY A 426 61.50 -27.76 -0.73
C GLY A 426 60.07 -27.62 -0.22
N ALA A 427 59.83 -27.70 1.08
CA ALA A 427 58.51 -27.71 1.66
C ALA A 427 57.70 -26.43 1.36
N SER A 428 56.45 -26.63 1.03
CA SER A 428 55.41 -25.61 0.79
C SER A 428 55.40 -24.53 1.89
N PRO A 429 55.12 -23.28 1.57
CA PRO A 429 55.12 -22.20 2.56
C PRO A 429 54.17 -22.55 3.74
N GLN A 430 54.69 -22.47 4.94
CA GLN A 430 53.91 -22.66 6.15
C GLN A 430 52.70 -21.73 6.13
N VAL A 431 51.48 -22.24 6.40
CA VAL A 431 50.27 -21.45 6.53
C VAL A 431 50.49 -20.40 7.63
N THR A 432 50.27 -19.18 7.25
CA THR A 432 50.49 -18.04 8.16
C THR A 432 49.17 -17.56 8.79
N PRO A 433 49.22 -16.88 9.97
CA PRO A 433 48.05 -16.24 10.53
C PRO A 433 47.33 -15.29 9.54
N LYS A 434 48.07 -14.68 8.60
CA LYS A 434 47.50 -13.89 7.49
C LYS A 434 46.59 -14.74 6.60
N ALA A 435 46.96 -15.96 6.24
CA ALA A 435 46.15 -16.84 5.42
C ALA A 435 44.83 -17.21 6.10
N LEU A 436 44.84 -17.39 7.41
CA LEU A 436 43.61 -17.63 8.20
C LEU A 436 42.64 -16.43 8.12
N GLN A 437 43.13 -15.21 8.31
CA GLN A 437 42.25 -14.03 8.24
C GLN A 437 41.68 -13.81 6.84
N LEU A 438 42.48 -14.06 5.80
CA LEU A 438 41.97 -13.99 4.42
C LEU A 438 40.93 -15.06 4.13
N ALA A 439 41.09 -16.29 4.62
CA ALA A 439 40.12 -17.37 4.44
C ALA A 439 38.80 -17.11 5.19
N LEU A 440 38.88 -16.49 6.38
CA LEU A 440 37.69 -16.05 7.14
C LEU A 440 36.91 -14.97 6.39
N ILE A 441 37.60 -13.96 5.86
CA ILE A 441 37.02 -12.87 5.07
C ILE A 441 36.37 -13.42 3.80
N ASP A 442 37.01 -14.38 3.11
CA ASP A 442 36.47 -14.97 1.89
C ASP A 442 35.25 -15.83 2.17
N GLU A 443 35.28 -16.68 3.21
CA GLU A 443 34.12 -17.52 3.60
C GLU A 443 32.90 -16.66 3.92
N GLN A 444 33.04 -15.60 4.72
CA GLN A 444 31.96 -14.66 5.02
C GLN A 444 31.49 -13.92 3.77
N SER A 445 32.38 -13.58 2.82
CA SER A 445 31.98 -12.98 1.53
C SER A 445 31.12 -13.93 0.72
N LYS A 446 31.48 -15.23 0.65
CA LYS A 446 30.72 -16.25 -0.09
C LYS A 446 29.38 -16.56 0.58
N ALA A 447 29.31 -16.49 1.92
CA ALA A 447 28.07 -16.63 2.65
C ALA A 447 27.08 -15.49 2.30
N MET A 448 27.57 -14.24 2.21
CA MET A 448 26.73 -13.10 1.77
C MET A 448 26.27 -13.23 0.32
N ASP A 449 27.17 -13.62 -0.61
CA ASP A 449 26.85 -13.86 -2.02
C ASP A 449 25.75 -14.95 -2.16
N ALA A 450 25.80 -15.99 -1.34
CA ALA A 450 24.78 -17.06 -1.31
C ALA A 450 23.43 -16.55 -0.79
N ALA A 451 23.43 -15.75 0.29
CA ALA A 451 22.22 -15.16 0.85
C ALA A 451 21.51 -14.19 -0.12
N GLU A 452 22.27 -13.37 -0.85
CA GLU A 452 21.76 -12.47 -1.89
C GLU A 452 21.13 -13.26 -3.04
N SER A 453 21.83 -14.32 -3.53
CA SER A 453 21.30 -15.18 -4.61
C SER A 453 20.01 -15.91 -4.20
N GLU A 454 19.92 -16.37 -2.95
CA GLU A 454 18.72 -16.98 -2.40
C GLU A 454 17.55 -15.98 -2.31
N PHE A 455 17.82 -14.75 -1.90
CA PHE A 455 16.82 -13.68 -1.89
C PHE A 455 16.28 -13.38 -3.29
N ASP A 456 17.15 -13.26 -4.30
CA ASP A 456 16.75 -13.00 -5.68
C ASP A 456 15.86 -14.12 -6.23
N LEU A 457 16.17 -15.36 -5.94
CA LEU A 457 15.36 -16.52 -6.29
C LEU A 457 13.98 -16.48 -5.58
N CYS A 458 13.95 -16.15 -4.30
CA CYS A 458 12.72 -15.97 -3.52
C CYS A 458 11.83 -14.89 -4.11
N LYS A 459 12.39 -13.73 -4.43
CA LYS A 459 11.71 -12.59 -5.05
C LYS A 459 11.11 -12.95 -6.41
N ALA A 460 11.85 -13.66 -7.25
CA ALA A 460 11.35 -14.12 -8.55
C ALA A 460 10.19 -15.11 -8.39
N ARG A 461 10.28 -16.07 -7.45
CA ARG A 461 9.20 -17.02 -7.14
C ARG A 461 7.93 -16.32 -6.66
N LEU A 462 8.03 -15.35 -5.74
CA LEU A 462 6.88 -14.57 -5.26
C LEU A 462 6.24 -13.76 -6.39
N SER A 463 7.06 -13.15 -7.24
CA SER A 463 6.57 -12.39 -8.40
C SER A 463 5.84 -13.30 -9.40
N LEU A 464 6.32 -14.53 -9.63
CA LEU A 464 5.66 -15.50 -10.48
C LEU A 464 4.34 -15.99 -9.87
N LEU A 465 4.30 -16.28 -8.57
CA LEU A 465 3.06 -16.68 -7.87
C LEU A 465 1.97 -15.63 -8.05
N ARG A 466 2.32 -14.33 -7.95
CA ARG A 466 1.38 -13.25 -8.20
C ARG A 466 0.94 -13.19 -9.66
N ALA A 467 1.87 -13.28 -10.61
CA ALA A 467 1.55 -13.24 -12.03
C ALA A 467 0.62 -14.38 -12.48
N LEU A 468 0.71 -15.54 -11.81
CA LEU A 468 -0.17 -16.71 -12.00
C LEU A 468 -1.51 -16.61 -11.25
N GLY A 469 -1.70 -15.61 -10.36
CA GLY A 469 -2.91 -15.43 -9.55
C GLY A 469 -2.98 -16.34 -8.31
N HIS A 470 -1.86 -16.93 -7.89
CA HIS A 470 -1.78 -17.83 -6.72
C HIS A 470 -1.27 -17.17 -5.44
N MET A 471 -1.15 -15.85 -5.44
CA MET A 471 -0.64 -15.09 -4.27
C MET A 471 -1.53 -15.29 -3.04
N GLU A 472 -2.86 -15.28 -3.21
CA GLU A 472 -3.81 -15.47 -2.10
C GLU A 472 -3.65 -16.86 -1.43
N ASP A 473 -3.37 -17.90 -2.22
CA ASP A 473 -3.20 -19.25 -1.68
C ASP A 473 -1.90 -19.36 -0.88
N TRP A 474 -0.83 -18.75 -1.34
CA TRP A 474 0.42 -18.66 -0.58
C TRP A 474 0.23 -17.86 0.73
N LEU A 475 -0.48 -16.74 0.69
CA LEU A 475 -0.78 -15.94 1.89
C LEU A 475 -1.52 -16.73 2.96
N LYS A 476 -2.42 -17.65 2.59
CA LYS A 476 -3.11 -18.55 3.53
C LYS A 476 -2.14 -19.51 4.25
N THR A 477 -0.99 -19.81 3.68
CA THR A 477 0.03 -20.68 4.31
C THR A 477 0.83 -19.96 5.39
N LEU A 478 0.83 -18.62 5.43
CA LEU A 478 1.53 -17.83 6.45
C LEU A 478 0.99 -18.02 7.87
N GLY A 479 -0.21 -18.61 8.00
CA GLY A 479 -0.86 -18.80 9.29
C GLY A 479 -1.43 -17.50 9.89
N PRO A 480 -2.15 -17.58 11.03
CA PRO A 480 -2.69 -16.38 11.68
C PRO A 480 -1.55 -15.53 12.24
N ALA A 481 -1.69 -14.19 12.08
CA ALA A 481 -0.76 -13.21 12.60
C ALA A 481 -0.64 -13.33 14.14
N THR A 482 0.44 -13.95 14.60
CA THR A 482 0.75 -14.06 16.03
C THR A 482 1.80 -13.01 16.37
N LEU A 483 1.45 -12.02 17.21
CA LEU A 483 2.44 -11.19 17.88
C LEU A 483 3.24 -12.10 18.80
N VAL A 484 4.49 -12.41 18.44
CA VAL A 484 5.42 -13.16 19.28
C VAL A 484 5.84 -12.26 20.44
N GLY A 485 5.07 -12.32 21.53
CA GLY A 485 5.28 -11.51 22.73
C GLY A 485 4.39 -11.89 23.90
N GLN A 486 3.47 -12.84 23.70
CA GLN A 486 2.73 -13.46 24.83
C GLN A 486 3.43 -14.75 25.24
N PRO A 487 3.85 -14.91 26.49
CA PRO A 487 4.32 -16.19 26.98
C PRO A 487 3.12 -17.16 26.95
N THR A 488 3.23 -18.18 26.11
CA THR A 488 2.33 -19.35 26.13
C THR A 488 2.58 -20.14 27.41
N GLY A 489 2.05 -19.63 28.51
CA GLY A 489 2.07 -20.25 29.83
C GLY A 489 0.65 -20.31 30.39
N GLN A 490 -0.24 -21.07 29.76
CA GLN A 490 -1.37 -21.64 30.49
C GLN A 490 -1.08 -23.11 30.72
N PRO A 491 -0.97 -23.55 31.99
CA PRO A 491 -0.97 -24.95 32.28
C PRO A 491 -2.35 -25.52 31.94
N THR A 492 -2.39 -26.54 31.11
CA THR A 492 -3.53 -27.42 30.91
C THR A 492 -4.09 -27.85 32.27
N ALA A 493 -5.22 -27.31 32.66
CA ALA A 493 -5.98 -27.79 33.79
C ALA A 493 -6.45 -29.22 33.44
N THR A 494 -5.81 -30.18 34.06
CA THR A 494 -6.21 -31.57 34.06
C THR A 494 -7.63 -31.65 34.63
N ALA A 495 -8.60 -32.00 33.82
CA ALA A 495 -9.97 -32.24 34.25
C ALA A 495 -10.00 -33.44 35.20
N ILE A 496 -10.37 -33.17 36.44
CA ILE A 496 -10.68 -34.22 37.46
C ILE A 496 -12.02 -34.83 37.03
N PRO A 497 -12.15 -36.15 36.89
CA PRO A 497 -13.44 -36.80 36.63
C PRO A 497 -14.33 -36.71 37.85
N SER A 498 -15.54 -36.20 37.66
CA SER A 498 -16.63 -36.17 38.65
C SER A 498 -17.15 -37.62 38.90
N PRO A 499 -17.41 -38.03 40.14
CA PRO A 499 -18.05 -39.33 40.42
C PRO A 499 -19.52 -39.24 40.08
N ALA A 500 -19.99 -40.23 39.34
CA ALA A 500 -21.41 -40.46 39.06
C ALA A 500 -22.15 -41.01 40.31
N PRO A 501 -23.50 -40.77 40.40
CA PRO A 501 -24.34 -41.22 41.48
C PRO A 501 -24.64 -42.73 41.46
#